data_98a3440b72a5269b09fdfa4edb3588ce
#
_entry.id   98a3440b72a5269b09fdfa4edb3588ce
#
_cell.length_a   1.000
_cell.length_b   1.000
_cell.length_c   1.000
_cell.angle_alpha   90.00
_cell.angle_beta   90.00
_cell.angle_gamma   90.00
#
_symmetry.space_group_name_H-M   'P 1'
#
loop_
_entity.id
_entity.type
_entity.pdbx_description
1 polymer ?
#
loop_
_entity_poly.entity_id
_entity_poly.type
_entity_poly.pdbx_seq_one_letter_code
_entity_poly.pdbx_strand_id
1 'polypeptide(L)'
;MINNPETFVSGGQLAASNGVTLSHNKVISSSMPKNIWVLWQIIEYIKSFMISRISLSKLNSLLIMSGAFSIYKKEDLLQVGGFLTEHNNHPYILSSIGKGNKTVCEDMEIVVRLWRFYRENKKKGKAKFIPDPVCWTEMPDSSTNLYKQRVRWHLGLSETMFIHRSILFEPKYKATGMLAMPYYLFFELLSPVIKLFTLFFIIITSVLGLINTGWIILLLISIALTTAIITSSITVFIEIWSEHHITANRDALRYKSFKDWSWLLFLGIVGDFSFALFRTYAQLVGIINFLRDKDEWNKFERKGVKTI
;
A
#
# COMPACT_ATOMS: atom_id res chain seq x y z
N MET A 1 -9.82 -19.95 -1.00
CA MET A 1 -9.18 -20.89 -0.06
C MET A 1 -9.72 -22.30 -0.25
N ILE A 2 -11.03 -22.49 -0.25
CA ILE A 2 -11.64 -23.85 -0.40
C ILE A 2 -11.11 -24.55 -1.65
N ASN A 3 -11.07 -23.88 -2.80
CA ASN A 3 -10.61 -24.45 -4.08
C ASN A 3 -9.08 -24.46 -4.25
N ASN A 4 -8.31 -23.96 -3.29
CA ASN A 4 -6.86 -23.95 -3.34
C ASN A 4 -6.28 -24.07 -1.92
N PRO A 5 -5.98 -25.27 -1.48
CA PRO A 5 -5.51 -25.56 -0.12
C PRO A 5 -4.14 -24.93 0.21
N GLU A 6 -3.35 -24.58 -0.82
CA GLU A 6 -2.07 -23.90 -0.63
C GLU A 6 -2.23 -22.41 -0.25
N THR A 7 -3.44 -21.83 -0.36
CA THR A 7 -3.67 -20.43 -0.06
C THR A 7 -3.85 -20.24 1.44
N PHE A 8 -2.90 -19.59 2.09
CA PHE A 8 -2.94 -19.30 3.53
C PHE A 8 -3.60 -17.95 3.85
N VAL A 9 -3.57 -17.00 2.91
CA VAL A 9 -4.26 -15.72 3.03
C VAL A 9 -4.83 -15.28 1.69
N SER A 10 -6.01 -14.67 1.73
CA SER A 10 -6.63 -14.03 0.58
C SER A 10 -7.22 -12.69 1.01
N GLY A 11 -7.07 -11.67 0.18
CA GLY A 11 -7.66 -10.36 0.42
C GLY A 11 -8.10 -9.72 -0.88
N GLY A 12 -8.95 -8.72 -0.76
CA GLY A 12 -9.54 -8.04 -1.91
C GLY A 12 -9.22 -6.56 -1.99
N GLN A 13 -9.76 -5.94 -3.02
CA GLN A 13 -9.63 -4.52 -3.29
C GLN A 13 -10.39 -3.69 -2.24
N LEU A 14 -9.77 -2.59 -1.81
CA LEU A 14 -10.43 -1.52 -1.07
C LEU A 14 -10.78 -0.38 -2.02
N ALA A 15 -12.00 0.09 -1.96
CA ALA A 15 -12.47 1.26 -2.70
C ALA A 15 -12.99 2.34 -1.74
N ALA A 16 -12.87 3.60 -2.14
CA ALA A 16 -13.36 4.71 -1.33
C ALA A 16 -14.88 4.69 -1.25
N SER A 17 -15.44 4.69 -0.06
CA SER A 17 -16.88 4.88 0.15
C SER A 17 -17.32 6.35 0.07
N ASN A 18 -16.36 7.28 0.05
CA ASN A 18 -16.62 8.70 -0.11
C ASN A 18 -17.35 8.97 -1.45
N GLY A 19 -18.55 9.54 -1.39
CA GLY A 19 -19.40 9.78 -2.56
C GLY A 19 -20.27 8.58 -2.99
N VAL A 20 -20.32 7.53 -2.18
CA VAL A 20 -21.17 6.34 -2.39
C VAL A 20 -22.38 6.41 -1.47
N THR A 21 -23.55 6.05 -1.99
CA THR A 21 -24.79 5.85 -1.23
C THR A 21 -25.14 4.37 -1.22
N LEU A 22 -25.33 3.82 -0.03
CA LEU A 22 -25.69 2.41 0.16
C LEU A 22 -27.15 2.28 0.61
N SER A 23 -27.82 1.24 0.16
CA SER A 23 -29.08 0.75 0.74
C SER A 23 -29.07 -0.77 0.74
N HIS A 24 -29.47 -1.37 1.86
CA HIS A 24 -29.50 -2.84 2.03
C HIS A 24 -28.21 -3.53 1.55
N ASN A 25 -27.05 -2.96 1.89
CA ASN A 25 -25.72 -3.42 1.49
C ASN A 25 -25.43 -3.42 -0.03
N LYS A 26 -26.25 -2.69 -0.82
CA LYS A 26 -26.01 -2.50 -2.26
C LYS A 26 -25.66 -1.04 -2.54
N VAL A 27 -24.75 -0.83 -3.49
CA VAL A 27 -24.47 0.51 -4.02
C VAL A 27 -25.64 0.95 -4.87
N ILE A 28 -26.35 2.00 -4.42
CA ILE A 28 -27.46 2.60 -5.18
C ILE A 28 -26.94 3.66 -6.13
N SER A 29 -26.07 4.52 -5.63
CA SER A 29 -25.46 5.55 -6.45
C SER A 29 -24.01 5.78 -6.04
N SER A 30 -23.20 6.12 -7.01
CA SER A 30 -21.83 6.52 -6.80
C SER A 30 -21.56 7.80 -7.58
N SER A 31 -20.76 8.68 -7.00
CA SER A 31 -20.32 9.92 -7.63
C SER A 31 -18.86 10.18 -7.32
N MET A 32 -18.21 10.92 -8.21
CA MET A 32 -16.83 11.35 -8.00
C MET A 32 -16.75 12.25 -6.76
N PRO A 33 -15.90 11.94 -5.76
CA PRO A 33 -15.71 12.80 -4.61
C PRO A 33 -15.18 14.18 -5.02
N LYS A 34 -15.64 15.24 -4.34
CA LYS A 34 -15.14 16.61 -4.59
C LYS A 34 -13.82 16.90 -3.86
N ASN A 35 -13.51 16.12 -2.83
CA ASN A 35 -12.34 16.34 -1.99
C ASN A 35 -11.07 15.83 -2.68
N ILE A 36 -10.09 16.70 -2.84
CA ILE A 36 -8.85 16.40 -3.56
C ILE A 36 -7.99 15.34 -2.83
N TRP A 37 -7.98 15.34 -1.50
CA TRP A 37 -7.27 14.34 -0.71
C TRP A 37 -7.82 12.93 -0.94
N VAL A 38 -9.14 12.82 -1.04
CA VAL A 38 -9.82 11.56 -1.36
C VAL A 38 -9.51 11.12 -2.79
N LEU A 39 -9.55 12.03 -3.76
CA LEU A 39 -9.25 11.72 -5.17
C LEU A 39 -7.81 11.22 -5.36
N TRP A 40 -6.83 11.85 -4.74
CA TRP A 40 -5.45 11.36 -4.79
C TRP A 40 -5.28 9.98 -4.16
N GLN A 41 -5.98 9.69 -3.06
CA GLN A 41 -5.98 8.36 -2.46
C GLN A 41 -6.64 7.32 -3.36
N ILE A 42 -7.71 7.66 -4.07
CA ILE A 42 -8.34 6.76 -5.06
C ILE A 42 -7.31 6.36 -6.11
N ILE A 43 -6.62 7.33 -6.72
CA ILE A 43 -5.60 7.07 -7.74
C ILE A 43 -4.46 6.19 -7.17
N GLU A 44 -3.99 6.50 -5.97
CA GLU A 44 -2.97 5.73 -5.28
C GLU A 44 -3.43 4.29 -5.02
N TYR A 45 -4.68 4.09 -4.60
CA TYR A 45 -5.24 2.76 -4.33
C TYR A 45 -5.37 1.94 -5.60
N ILE A 46 -5.80 2.53 -6.72
CA ILE A 46 -5.84 1.85 -8.01
C ILE A 46 -4.41 1.38 -8.38
N LYS A 47 -3.41 2.27 -8.32
CA LYS A 47 -2.00 1.92 -8.57
C LYS A 47 -1.52 0.80 -7.64
N SER A 48 -1.79 0.89 -6.34
CA SER A 48 -1.34 -0.07 -5.35
C SER A 48 -2.05 -1.43 -5.48
N PHE A 49 -3.37 -1.45 -5.59
CA PHE A 49 -4.13 -2.69 -5.60
C PHE A 49 -4.12 -3.39 -6.96
N MET A 50 -4.40 -2.65 -8.03
CA MET A 50 -4.59 -3.25 -9.36
C MET A 50 -3.27 -3.51 -10.10
N ILE A 51 -2.19 -2.82 -9.75
CA ILE A 51 -0.89 -3.05 -10.36
C ILE A 51 0.03 -3.83 -9.42
N SER A 52 0.40 -3.24 -8.26
CA SER A 52 1.43 -3.84 -7.41
C SER A 52 0.97 -5.12 -6.73
N ARG A 53 -0.21 -5.15 -6.10
CA ARG A 53 -0.67 -6.33 -5.35
C ARG A 53 -1.02 -7.50 -6.25
N ILE A 54 -1.64 -7.27 -7.41
CA ILE A 54 -1.90 -8.34 -8.40
C ILE A 54 -0.58 -8.94 -8.87
N SER A 55 0.40 -8.10 -9.23
CA SER A 55 1.71 -8.55 -9.72
C SER A 55 2.46 -9.36 -8.66
N LEU A 56 2.57 -8.85 -7.43
CA LEU A 56 3.22 -9.56 -6.33
C LEU A 56 2.47 -10.84 -5.93
N SER A 57 1.14 -10.85 -6.02
CA SER A 57 0.34 -12.06 -5.79
C SER A 57 0.63 -13.15 -6.82
N LYS A 58 0.74 -12.79 -8.10
CA LYS A 58 1.11 -13.74 -9.17
C LYS A 58 2.53 -14.28 -9.00
N LEU A 59 3.45 -13.48 -8.48
CA LEU A 59 4.83 -13.87 -8.18
C LEU A 59 4.98 -14.65 -6.87
N ASN A 60 3.88 -14.95 -6.16
CA ASN A 60 3.89 -15.58 -4.83
C ASN A 60 4.82 -14.86 -3.84
N SER A 61 4.75 -13.54 -3.82
CA SER A 61 5.60 -12.66 -3.04
C SER A 61 4.87 -11.46 -2.45
N LEU A 62 3.53 -11.49 -2.41
CA LEU A 62 2.73 -10.43 -1.79
C LEU A 62 2.95 -10.42 -0.27
N LEU A 63 3.40 -9.27 0.27
CA LEU A 63 3.77 -9.12 1.69
C LEU A 63 2.69 -8.47 2.55
N ILE A 64 1.64 -7.90 1.93
CA ILE A 64 0.62 -7.16 2.67
C ILE A 64 -0.79 -7.53 2.18
N MET A 65 -1.68 -7.77 3.14
CA MET A 65 -3.12 -7.83 2.91
C MET A 65 -3.79 -6.72 3.71
N SER A 66 -4.84 -6.13 3.15
CA SER A 66 -5.55 -5.07 3.89
C SER A 66 -6.25 -5.65 5.12
N GLY A 67 -5.97 -5.13 6.30
CA GLY A 67 -6.61 -5.55 7.54
C GLY A 67 -8.14 -5.42 7.52
N ALA A 68 -8.69 -4.49 6.71
CA ALA A 68 -10.12 -4.30 6.55
C ALA A 68 -10.80 -5.39 5.70
N PHE A 69 -10.07 -6.09 4.82
CA PHE A 69 -10.66 -7.06 3.90
C PHE A 69 -9.68 -8.19 3.55
N SER A 70 -9.48 -9.09 4.49
CA SER A 70 -8.63 -10.27 4.32
C SER A 70 -9.18 -11.46 5.09
N ILE A 71 -8.91 -12.66 4.57
CA ILE A 71 -9.28 -13.93 5.16
C ILE A 71 -8.01 -14.77 5.29
N TYR A 72 -7.79 -15.30 6.48
CA TYR A 72 -6.65 -16.14 6.81
C TYR A 72 -7.10 -17.58 7.10
N LYS A 73 -6.26 -18.54 6.78
CA LYS A 73 -6.46 -19.92 7.19
C LYS A 73 -6.16 -20.04 8.69
N LYS A 74 -7.18 -20.42 9.48
CA LYS A 74 -7.13 -20.43 10.94
C LYS A 74 -5.98 -21.30 11.47
N GLU A 75 -5.81 -22.50 10.89
CA GLU A 75 -4.77 -23.44 11.30
C GLU A 75 -3.36 -22.82 11.14
N ASP A 76 -3.13 -22.11 10.03
CA ASP A 76 -1.84 -21.47 9.77
C ASP A 76 -1.59 -20.28 10.71
N LEU A 77 -2.63 -19.52 11.03
CA LEU A 77 -2.54 -18.45 12.04
C LEU A 77 -2.15 -19.00 13.40
N LEU A 78 -2.77 -20.11 13.83
CA LEU A 78 -2.45 -20.72 15.10
C LEU A 78 -1.01 -21.24 15.15
N GLN A 79 -0.50 -21.81 14.04
CA GLN A 79 0.87 -22.31 13.96
C GLN A 79 1.93 -21.24 14.07
N VAL A 80 1.63 -19.99 13.70
CA VAL A 80 2.56 -18.86 13.80
C VAL A 80 2.27 -17.94 14.99
N GLY A 81 1.33 -18.30 15.87
CA GLY A 81 1.03 -17.57 17.10
C GLY A 81 0.05 -16.40 16.95
N GLY A 82 -0.74 -16.35 15.87
CA GLY A 82 -1.73 -15.30 15.64
C GLY A 82 -1.10 -13.93 15.35
N PHE A 83 -1.85 -12.86 15.59
CA PHE A 83 -1.34 -11.49 15.43
C PHE A 83 -0.34 -11.15 16.54
N LEU A 84 0.68 -10.35 16.16
CA LEU A 84 1.76 -9.99 17.05
C LEU A 84 1.29 -9.01 18.12
N THR A 85 1.57 -9.36 19.38
CA THR A 85 1.34 -8.52 20.56
C THR A 85 2.57 -8.53 21.45
N GLU A 86 2.77 -7.51 22.28
CA GLU A 86 3.92 -7.39 23.19
C GLU A 86 4.08 -8.60 24.14
N HIS A 87 2.97 -9.24 24.49
CA HIS A 87 2.94 -10.34 25.45
C HIS A 87 2.84 -11.72 24.80
N ASN A 88 2.99 -11.81 23.49
CA ASN A 88 2.87 -13.07 22.78
C ASN A 88 4.08 -13.98 23.03
N ASN A 89 3.83 -15.11 23.71
CA ASN A 89 4.84 -16.10 24.09
C ASN A 89 4.77 -17.38 23.23
N HIS A 90 4.15 -17.33 22.05
CA HIS A 90 4.07 -18.49 21.17
C HIS A 90 5.47 -18.98 20.75
N PRO A 91 5.77 -20.30 20.80
CA PRO A 91 7.10 -20.83 20.52
C PRO A 91 7.68 -20.39 19.16
N TYR A 92 6.85 -20.35 18.12
CA TYR A 92 7.29 -19.91 16.81
C TYR A 92 7.70 -18.42 16.81
N ILE A 93 6.97 -17.55 17.49
CA ILE A 93 7.32 -16.12 17.62
C ILE A 93 8.66 -15.99 18.36
N LEU A 94 8.81 -16.67 19.50
CA LEU A 94 10.04 -16.60 20.29
C LEU A 94 11.27 -17.07 19.52
N SER A 95 11.14 -18.14 18.75
CA SER A 95 12.24 -18.69 17.96
C SER A 95 12.55 -17.93 16.68
N SER A 96 11.56 -17.32 16.05
CA SER A 96 11.70 -16.68 14.74
C SER A 96 12.04 -15.20 14.81
N ILE A 97 11.40 -14.46 15.69
CA ILE A 97 11.50 -12.99 15.76
C ILE A 97 11.83 -12.45 17.16
N GLY A 98 11.74 -13.28 18.20
CA GLY A 98 12.06 -12.90 19.57
C GLY A 98 10.86 -12.32 20.34
N LYS A 99 11.10 -12.10 21.66
CA LYS A 99 10.10 -11.58 22.60
C LYS A 99 9.99 -10.06 22.53
N GLY A 100 8.79 -9.53 22.79
CA GLY A 100 8.55 -8.08 22.96
C GLY A 100 8.44 -7.30 21.65
N ASN A 101 8.52 -7.95 20.49
CA ASN A 101 8.29 -7.28 19.22
C ASN A 101 6.81 -6.95 19.03
N LYS A 102 6.53 -5.74 18.59
CA LYS A 102 5.20 -5.21 18.27
C LYS A 102 5.23 -4.51 16.93
N THR A 103 4.07 -4.29 16.34
CA THR A 103 3.92 -3.50 15.12
C THR A 103 2.56 -2.82 15.05
N VAL A 104 2.55 -1.63 14.47
CA VAL A 104 1.31 -0.90 14.19
C VAL A 104 0.68 -1.28 12.84
N CYS A 105 1.30 -2.20 12.08
CA CYS A 105 0.81 -2.76 10.82
C CYS A 105 0.79 -4.30 10.89
N GLU A 106 -0.11 -4.81 11.70
CA GLU A 106 -0.33 -6.24 11.93
C GLU A 106 -0.68 -7.00 10.66
N ASP A 107 -1.31 -6.33 9.70
CA ASP A 107 -1.76 -6.87 8.42
C ASP A 107 -0.61 -7.17 7.43
N MET A 108 0.49 -6.47 7.54
CA MET A 108 1.72 -6.77 6.79
C MET A 108 2.56 -7.81 7.53
N GLU A 109 2.81 -7.60 8.81
CA GLU A 109 3.68 -8.46 9.62
C GLU A 109 3.24 -9.92 9.58
N ILE A 110 1.96 -10.18 9.80
CA ILE A 110 1.41 -11.55 9.80
C ILE A 110 1.59 -12.26 8.46
N VAL A 111 1.47 -11.54 7.33
CA VAL A 111 1.68 -12.13 6.00
C VAL A 111 3.16 -12.48 5.79
N VAL A 112 4.09 -11.61 6.19
CA VAL A 112 5.53 -11.88 6.11
C VAL A 112 5.91 -13.07 6.99
N ARG A 113 5.38 -13.16 8.21
CA ARG A 113 5.61 -14.27 9.14
C ARG A 113 5.05 -15.58 8.62
N LEU A 114 3.88 -15.58 7.99
CA LEU A 114 3.31 -16.75 7.31
C LEU A 114 4.20 -17.19 6.14
N TRP A 115 4.68 -16.27 5.31
CA TRP A 115 5.67 -16.61 4.26
C TRP A 115 6.91 -17.24 4.84
N ARG A 116 7.45 -16.68 5.92
CA ARG A 116 8.59 -17.22 6.65
C ARG A 116 8.32 -18.66 7.07
N PHE A 117 7.23 -18.90 7.79
CA PHE A 117 6.81 -20.23 8.24
C PHE A 117 6.71 -21.24 7.10
N TYR A 118 6.04 -20.86 6.01
CA TYR A 118 5.89 -21.76 4.86
C TYR A 118 7.22 -22.12 4.20
N ARG A 119 8.13 -21.16 4.07
CA ARG A 119 9.46 -21.39 3.46
C ARG A 119 10.39 -22.20 4.35
N GLU A 120 10.42 -21.92 5.64
CA GLU A 120 11.20 -22.67 6.63
C GLU A 120 10.78 -24.12 6.72
N ASN A 121 9.49 -24.40 6.61
CA ASN A 121 8.95 -25.77 6.62
C ASN A 121 8.85 -26.40 5.22
N LYS A 122 9.46 -25.79 4.18
CA LYS A 122 9.43 -26.29 2.79
C LYS A 122 8.01 -26.53 2.25
N LYS A 123 7.00 -25.86 2.81
CA LYS A 123 5.61 -25.95 2.38
C LYS A 123 5.36 -25.07 1.16
N LYS A 124 4.43 -25.48 0.31
CA LYS A 124 3.89 -24.64 -0.76
C LYS A 124 2.83 -23.72 -0.15
N GLY A 125 2.97 -22.40 -0.34
CA GLY A 125 2.01 -21.41 0.16
C GLY A 125 1.74 -20.33 -0.87
N LYS A 126 0.53 -19.74 -0.79
CA LYS A 126 0.09 -18.65 -1.66
C LYS A 126 -0.62 -17.58 -0.84
N ALA A 127 -0.22 -16.32 -1.10
CA ALA A 127 -0.96 -15.13 -0.68
C ALA A 127 -1.66 -14.57 -1.91
N LYS A 128 -3.00 -14.62 -1.94
CA LYS A 128 -3.78 -14.24 -3.12
C LYS A 128 -4.48 -12.91 -2.95
N PHE A 129 -4.22 -12.00 -3.87
CA PHE A 129 -5.03 -10.80 -4.05
C PHE A 129 -6.12 -11.06 -5.09
N ILE A 130 -7.37 -10.70 -4.76
CA ILE A 130 -8.55 -10.85 -5.60
C ILE A 130 -9.11 -9.45 -5.85
N PRO A 131 -9.09 -8.96 -7.10
CA PRO A 131 -9.57 -7.60 -7.40
C PRO A 131 -11.08 -7.44 -7.23
N ASP A 132 -11.84 -8.53 -7.28
CA ASP A 132 -13.28 -8.61 -7.10
C ASP A 132 -13.58 -9.76 -6.10
N PRO A 133 -14.35 -9.56 -5.01
CA PRO A 133 -15.18 -8.40 -4.66
C PRO A 133 -14.41 -7.21 -4.06
N VAL A 134 -15.07 -6.06 -3.96
CA VAL A 134 -14.57 -4.79 -3.43
C VAL A 134 -15.12 -4.53 -2.03
N CYS A 135 -14.26 -4.09 -1.13
CA CYS A 135 -14.65 -3.57 0.19
C CYS A 135 -14.65 -2.04 0.16
N TRP A 136 -15.78 -1.44 0.51
CA TRP A 136 -15.92 0.01 0.59
C TRP A 136 -15.42 0.51 1.94
N THR A 137 -14.46 1.43 1.93
CA THR A 137 -13.90 2.02 3.14
C THR A 137 -13.87 3.54 3.03
N GLU A 138 -14.15 4.22 4.14
CA GLU A 138 -14.03 5.67 4.21
C GLU A 138 -12.55 6.08 4.20
N MET A 139 -12.19 6.93 3.26
CA MET A 139 -10.85 7.51 3.18
C MET A 139 -10.77 8.83 3.94
N PRO A 140 -9.64 9.13 4.61
CA PRO A 140 -9.40 10.43 5.20
C PRO A 140 -9.65 11.57 4.21
N ASP A 141 -10.48 12.52 4.62
CA ASP A 141 -10.85 13.69 3.82
C ASP A 141 -10.10 14.98 4.21
N SER A 142 -9.21 14.88 5.20
CA SER A 142 -8.36 15.98 5.64
C SER A 142 -6.87 15.62 5.57
N SER A 143 -6.03 16.62 5.31
CA SER A 143 -4.56 16.46 5.29
C SER A 143 -4.03 15.93 6.61
N THR A 144 -4.58 16.40 7.74
CA THR A 144 -4.14 15.98 9.08
C THR A 144 -4.39 14.49 9.33
N ASN A 145 -5.60 13.99 9.02
CA ASN A 145 -5.93 12.58 9.21
C ASN A 145 -5.16 11.68 8.25
N LEU A 146 -5.00 12.14 7.02
CA LEU A 146 -4.21 11.44 6.01
C LEU A 146 -2.72 11.38 6.39
N TYR A 147 -2.16 12.48 6.89
CA TYR A 147 -0.80 12.53 7.40
C TYR A 147 -0.56 11.50 8.52
N LYS A 148 -1.42 11.49 9.56
CA LYS A 148 -1.34 10.52 10.66
C LYS A 148 -1.39 9.07 10.15
N GLN A 149 -2.28 8.79 9.20
CA GLN A 149 -2.39 7.47 8.58
C GLN A 149 -1.10 7.07 7.86
N ARG A 150 -0.50 7.97 7.07
CA ARG A 150 0.73 7.71 6.31
C ARG A 150 1.96 7.54 7.20
N VAL A 151 2.07 8.35 8.25
CA VAL A 151 3.12 8.20 9.27
C VAL A 151 3.03 6.81 9.90
N ARG A 152 1.83 6.40 10.34
CA ARG A 152 1.61 5.08 10.93
C ARG A 152 1.95 3.94 9.96
N TRP A 153 1.53 4.02 8.70
CA TRP A 153 1.84 2.98 7.73
C TRP A 153 3.33 2.82 7.48
N HIS A 154 4.05 3.93 7.44
CA HIS A 154 5.49 3.88 7.21
C HIS A 154 6.27 3.45 8.45
N LEU A 155 5.79 3.79 9.64
CA LEU A 155 6.27 3.25 10.91
C LEU A 155 6.13 1.72 10.92
N GLY A 156 4.93 1.19 10.66
CA GLY A 156 4.69 -0.25 10.66
C GLY A 156 5.45 -1.00 9.55
N LEU A 157 5.67 -0.36 8.39
CA LEU A 157 6.58 -0.89 7.36
C LEU A 157 8.00 -1.01 7.90
N SER A 158 8.52 0.02 8.58
CA SER A 158 9.85 0.02 9.19
C SER A 158 9.99 -1.09 10.22
N GLU A 159 9.02 -1.23 11.12
CA GLU A 159 8.96 -2.29 12.13
C GLU A 159 8.96 -3.68 11.50
N THR A 160 8.08 -3.92 10.53
CA THR A 160 7.97 -5.21 9.86
C THR A 160 9.26 -5.58 9.13
N MET A 161 9.85 -4.63 8.40
CA MET A 161 11.12 -4.85 7.71
C MET A 161 12.27 -5.15 8.68
N PHE A 162 12.30 -4.48 9.82
CA PHE A 162 13.32 -4.71 10.86
C PHE A 162 13.13 -6.06 11.55
N ILE A 163 11.90 -6.41 11.94
CA ILE A 163 11.55 -7.69 12.57
C ILE A 163 11.96 -8.87 11.66
N HIS A 164 11.68 -8.75 10.38
CA HIS A 164 11.93 -9.81 9.41
C HIS A 164 13.20 -9.61 8.56
N ARG A 165 14.17 -8.80 9.01
CA ARG A 165 15.41 -8.50 8.24
C ARG A 165 16.21 -9.73 7.83
N SER A 166 16.10 -10.82 8.58
CA SER A 166 16.78 -12.09 8.26
C SER A 166 16.25 -12.79 6.99
N ILE A 167 15.12 -12.34 6.44
CA ILE A 167 14.57 -12.86 5.18
C ILE A 167 15.20 -12.14 3.97
N LEU A 168 15.69 -10.93 4.19
CA LEU A 168 16.18 -10.04 3.13
C LEU A 168 17.41 -10.66 2.43
N PHE A 169 17.35 -10.74 1.11
CA PHE A 169 18.38 -11.35 0.24
C PHE A 169 18.70 -12.82 0.53
N GLU A 170 17.85 -13.52 1.27
CA GLU A 170 18.05 -14.91 1.61
C GLU A 170 17.31 -15.83 0.61
N PRO A 171 18.05 -16.61 -0.23
CA PRO A 171 17.46 -17.45 -1.29
C PRO A 171 16.49 -18.51 -0.78
N LYS A 172 16.64 -18.95 0.47
CA LYS A 172 15.75 -19.90 1.15
C LYS A 172 14.28 -19.45 1.07
N TYR A 173 14.03 -18.11 1.11
CA TYR A 173 12.68 -17.55 1.07
C TYR A 173 12.19 -17.25 -0.36
N LYS A 174 12.94 -17.65 -1.40
CA LYS A 174 12.56 -17.53 -2.82
C LYS A 174 12.18 -16.07 -3.18
N ALA A 175 11.11 -15.88 -3.96
CA ALA A 175 10.64 -14.56 -4.37
C ALA A 175 10.30 -13.62 -3.19
N THR A 176 9.89 -14.14 -2.05
CA THR A 176 9.66 -13.34 -0.86
C THR A 176 10.96 -12.65 -0.39
N GLY A 177 12.07 -13.41 -0.25
CA GLY A 177 13.35 -12.87 0.21
C GLY A 177 14.15 -12.15 -0.87
N MET A 178 14.10 -12.64 -2.11
CA MET A 178 14.96 -12.16 -3.20
C MET A 178 14.32 -11.03 -4.04
N LEU A 179 13.00 -10.90 -4.02
CA LEU A 179 12.29 -9.91 -4.83
C LEU A 179 11.46 -8.97 -3.95
N ALA A 180 10.50 -9.50 -3.17
CA ALA A 180 9.55 -8.64 -2.48
C ALA A 180 10.20 -7.86 -1.33
N MET A 181 10.97 -8.50 -0.45
CA MET A 181 11.64 -7.80 0.64
C MET A 181 12.61 -6.72 0.15
N PRO A 182 13.49 -6.96 -0.86
CA PRO A 182 14.31 -5.90 -1.45
C PRO A 182 13.49 -4.78 -2.10
N TYR A 183 12.40 -5.13 -2.82
CA TYR A 183 11.49 -4.13 -3.39
C TYR A 183 10.91 -3.21 -2.32
N TYR A 184 10.35 -3.76 -1.24
CA TYR A 184 9.81 -2.96 -0.13
C TYR A 184 10.89 -2.16 0.59
N LEU A 185 12.12 -2.70 0.72
CA LEU A 185 13.23 -1.96 1.31
C LEU A 185 13.61 -0.73 0.49
N PHE A 186 13.91 -0.90 -0.79
CA PHE A 186 14.47 0.19 -1.61
C PHE A 186 13.42 1.15 -2.15
N PHE A 187 12.27 0.63 -2.61
CA PHE A 187 11.27 1.43 -3.33
C PHE A 187 10.12 1.92 -2.43
N GLU A 188 9.92 1.29 -1.28
CA GLU A 188 8.90 1.74 -0.33
C GLU A 188 9.54 2.38 0.91
N LEU A 189 10.36 1.64 1.67
CA LEU A 189 10.92 2.12 2.94
C LEU A 189 11.97 3.22 2.75
N LEU A 190 13.00 2.98 1.94
CA LEU A 190 14.11 3.91 1.73
C LEU A 190 13.86 4.98 0.67
N SER A 191 12.80 4.85 -0.13
CA SER A 191 12.46 5.82 -1.18
C SER A 191 12.47 7.28 -0.71
N PRO A 192 11.84 7.67 0.42
CA PRO A 192 11.86 9.05 0.89
C PRO A 192 13.26 9.53 1.28
N VAL A 193 14.09 8.64 1.84
CA VAL A 193 15.48 8.94 2.20
C VAL A 193 16.33 9.11 0.95
N ILE A 194 16.21 8.21 -0.03
CA ILE A 194 16.92 8.28 -1.32
C ILE A 194 16.57 9.59 -2.03
N LYS A 195 15.29 9.98 -2.07
CA LYS A 195 14.86 11.25 -2.68
C LYS A 195 15.51 12.45 -2.00
N LEU A 196 15.57 12.45 -0.67
CA LEU A 196 16.21 13.52 0.09
C LEU A 196 17.71 13.60 -0.20
N PHE A 197 18.41 12.47 -0.20
CA PHE A 197 19.83 12.40 -0.57
C PHE A 197 20.08 12.86 -2.00
N THR A 198 19.26 12.45 -2.95
CA THR A 198 19.35 12.85 -4.35
C THR A 198 19.22 14.38 -4.48
N LEU A 199 18.23 14.97 -3.80
CA LEU A 199 18.04 16.42 -3.80
C LEU A 199 19.27 17.14 -3.22
N PHE A 200 19.76 16.68 -2.07
CA PHE A 200 20.95 17.23 -1.43
C PHE A 200 22.20 17.13 -2.32
N PHE A 201 22.41 15.99 -2.96
CA PHE A 201 23.51 15.76 -3.89
C PHE A 201 23.43 16.71 -5.09
N ILE A 202 22.26 16.90 -5.67
CA ILE A 202 22.05 17.83 -6.80
C ILE A 202 22.36 19.28 -6.36
N ILE A 203 21.91 19.69 -5.19
CA ILE A 203 22.18 21.04 -4.66
C ILE A 203 23.69 21.25 -4.49
N ILE A 204 24.40 20.33 -3.85
CA ILE A 204 25.85 20.46 -3.62
C ILE A 204 26.61 20.51 -4.95
N THR A 205 26.35 19.57 -5.85
CA THR A 205 27.07 19.50 -7.13
C THR A 205 26.75 20.69 -8.04
N SER A 206 25.56 21.28 -7.93
CA SER A 206 25.18 22.52 -8.60
C SER A 206 25.96 23.73 -8.05
N VAL A 207 26.03 23.84 -6.72
CA VAL A 207 26.76 24.94 -6.05
C VAL A 207 28.27 24.88 -6.36
N LEU A 208 28.82 23.65 -6.43
CA LEU A 208 30.23 23.44 -6.78
C LEU A 208 30.51 23.58 -8.29
N GLY A 209 29.51 23.86 -9.12
CA GLY A 209 29.66 23.97 -10.56
C GLY A 209 30.03 22.68 -11.28
N LEU A 210 29.85 21.53 -10.63
CA LEU A 210 30.20 20.21 -11.16
C LEU A 210 29.21 19.69 -12.20
N ILE A 211 27.99 20.24 -12.20
CA ILE A 211 26.91 19.85 -13.12
C ILE A 211 26.25 21.08 -13.75
N ASN A 212 25.72 20.93 -14.94
CA ASN A 212 24.83 21.95 -15.52
C ASN A 212 23.44 21.80 -14.92
N THR A 213 23.13 22.66 -13.94
CA THR A 213 21.89 22.63 -13.17
C THR A 213 20.65 22.73 -14.07
N GLY A 214 20.69 23.54 -15.12
CA GLY A 214 19.56 23.69 -16.07
C GLY A 214 19.22 22.38 -16.78
N TRP A 215 20.23 21.68 -17.31
CA TRP A 215 20.04 20.38 -17.95
C TRP A 215 19.55 19.29 -16.99
N ILE A 216 20.08 19.25 -15.76
CA ILE A 216 19.63 18.29 -14.75
C ILE A 216 18.17 18.52 -14.36
N ILE A 217 17.77 19.77 -14.12
CA ILE A 217 16.39 20.13 -13.81
C ILE A 217 15.47 19.71 -14.99
N LEU A 218 15.84 20.07 -16.22
CA LEU A 218 15.06 19.69 -17.40
C LEU A 218 14.91 18.17 -17.53
N LEU A 219 15.99 17.41 -17.32
CA LEU A 219 15.97 15.95 -17.35
C LEU A 219 15.04 15.38 -16.27
N LEU A 220 15.14 15.87 -15.03
CA LEU A 220 14.30 15.42 -13.90
C LEU A 220 12.81 15.70 -14.15
N ILE A 221 12.49 16.91 -14.64
CA ILE A 221 11.12 17.27 -15.00
C ILE A 221 10.61 16.37 -16.14
N SER A 222 11.42 16.14 -17.15
CA SER A 222 11.04 15.27 -18.31
C SER A 222 10.75 13.84 -17.87
N ILE A 223 11.62 13.25 -17.03
CA ILE A 223 11.43 11.91 -16.48
C ILE A 223 10.17 11.86 -15.59
N ALA A 224 10.01 12.83 -14.69
CA ALA A 224 8.86 12.89 -13.79
C ALA A 224 7.55 13.05 -14.55
N LEU A 225 7.50 13.94 -15.54
CA LEU A 225 6.31 14.17 -16.36
C LEU A 225 5.96 12.94 -17.21
N THR A 226 6.95 12.34 -17.88
CA THR A 226 6.74 11.12 -18.66
C THR A 226 6.22 9.98 -17.78
N THR A 227 6.84 9.77 -16.62
CA THR A 227 6.40 8.75 -15.67
C THR A 227 4.99 9.03 -15.17
N ALA A 228 4.67 10.28 -14.81
CA ALA A 228 3.34 10.68 -14.36
C ALA A 228 2.26 10.45 -15.44
N ILE A 229 2.53 10.80 -16.68
CA ILE A 229 1.61 10.56 -17.81
C ILE A 229 1.38 9.06 -18.00
N ILE A 230 2.45 8.26 -18.10
CA ILE A 230 2.35 6.82 -18.31
C ILE A 230 1.58 6.15 -17.17
N THR A 231 1.98 6.40 -15.92
CA THR A 231 1.36 5.75 -14.76
C THR A 231 -0.10 6.17 -14.57
N SER A 232 -0.42 7.43 -14.81
CA SER A 232 -1.80 7.92 -14.70
C SER A 232 -2.68 7.39 -15.84
N SER A 233 -2.14 7.29 -17.07
CA SER A 233 -2.88 6.69 -18.19
C SER A 233 -3.17 5.21 -17.95
N ILE A 234 -2.19 4.44 -17.47
CA ILE A 234 -2.39 3.03 -17.09
C ILE A 234 -3.44 2.91 -15.98
N THR A 235 -3.39 3.80 -14.98
CA THR A 235 -4.33 3.81 -13.85
C THR A 235 -5.77 4.04 -14.32
N VAL A 236 -5.97 5.05 -15.17
CA VAL A 236 -7.30 5.36 -15.74
C VAL A 236 -7.78 4.20 -16.61
N PHE A 237 -6.93 3.64 -17.45
CA PHE A 237 -7.29 2.50 -18.29
C PHE A 237 -7.72 1.28 -17.44
N ILE A 238 -6.97 0.94 -16.40
CA ILE A 238 -7.31 -0.16 -15.49
C ILE A 238 -8.65 0.08 -14.80
N GLU A 239 -8.90 1.31 -14.34
CA GLU A 239 -10.17 1.65 -13.66
C GLU A 239 -11.35 1.57 -14.63
N ILE A 240 -11.23 2.09 -15.85
CA ILE A 240 -12.26 1.93 -16.90
C ILE A 240 -12.54 0.46 -17.15
N TRP A 241 -11.50 -0.34 -17.32
CA TRP A 241 -11.63 -1.77 -17.58
C TRP A 241 -12.31 -2.49 -16.40
N SER A 242 -11.89 -2.18 -15.17
CA SER A 242 -12.45 -2.75 -13.94
C SER A 242 -13.93 -2.38 -13.76
N GLU A 243 -14.29 -1.09 -13.89
CA GLU A 243 -15.69 -0.65 -13.77
C GLU A 243 -16.61 -1.33 -14.77
N HIS A 244 -16.19 -1.48 -16.02
CA HIS A 244 -17.00 -2.11 -17.07
C HIS A 244 -17.21 -3.61 -16.86
N HIS A 245 -16.28 -4.30 -16.21
CA HIS A 245 -16.37 -5.75 -15.99
C HIS A 245 -17.05 -6.11 -14.67
N ILE A 246 -16.97 -5.25 -13.65
CA ILE A 246 -17.46 -5.54 -12.31
C ILE A 246 -18.88 -4.99 -12.10
N THR A 247 -19.27 -3.91 -12.79
CA THR A 247 -20.50 -3.20 -12.50
C THR A 247 -21.55 -3.35 -13.61
N ALA A 248 -22.50 -4.25 -13.41
CA ALA A 248 -23.65 -4.42 -14.33
C ALA A 248 -24.63 -3.21 -14.30
N ASN A 249 -24.59 -2.39 -13.25
CA ASN A 249 -25.49 -1.24 -13.07
C ASN A 249 -24.74 0.07 -13.34
N ARG A 250 -25.14 0.79 -14.40
CA ARG A 250 -24.56 2.10 -14.76
C ARG A 250 -24.68 3.17 -13.67
N ASP A 251 -25.70 3.10 -12.82
CA ASP A 251 -25.90 4.07 -11.72
C ASP A 251 -24.89 3.89 -10.59
N ALA A 252 -24.32 2.69 -10.48
CA ALA A 252 -23.27 2.39 -9.54
C ALA A 252 -21.86 2.78 -10.04
N LEU A 253 -21.71 3.15 -11.33
CA LEU A 253 -20.44 3.63 -11.88
C LEU A 253 -20.07 4.97 -11.21
N ARG A 254 -18.81 5.08 -10.77
CA ARG A 254 -18.28 6.30 -10.15
C ARG A 254 -17.98 7.39 -11.18
N TYR A 255 -17.47 6.99 -12.34
CA TYR A 255 -17.05 7.88 -13.42
C TYR A 255 -17.98 7.68 -14.62
N LYS A 256 -18.86 8.66 -14.86
CA LYS A 256 -19.95 8.55 -15.83
C LYS A 256 -19.68 9.28 -17.13
N SER A 257 -18.72 10.19 -17.12
CA SER A 257 -18.44 11.08 -18.26
C SER A 257 -16.98 11.14 -18.65
N PHE A 258 -16.71 11.48 -19.90
CA PHE A 258 -15.35 11.75 -20.37
C PHE A 258 -14.66 12.85 -19.54
N LYS A 259 -15.41 13.80 -19.03
CA LYS A 259 -14.91 14.85 -18.12
C LYS A 259 -14.37 14.26 -16.81
N ASP A 260 -15.07 13.28 -16.23
CA ASP A 260 -14.62 12.63 -14.99
C ASP A 260 -13.28 11.90 -15.20
N TRP A 261 -13.15 11.19 -16.33
CA TRP A 261 -11.93 10.47 -16.69
C TRP A 261 -10.77 11.42 -16.98
N SER A 262 -11.02 12.51 -17.73
CA SER A 262 -10.00 13.53 -18.00
C SER A 262 -9.53 14.21 -16.72
N TRP A 263 -10.46 14.46 -15.80
CA TRP A 263 -10.14 15.04 -14.49
C TRP A 263 -9.31 14.08 -13.62
N LEU A 264 -9.67 12.80 -13.61
CA LEU A 264 -8.89 11.78 -12.90
C LEU A 264 -7.46 11.66 -13.44
N LEU A 265 -7.31 11.67 -14.78
CA LEU A 265 -6.00 11.67 -15.43
C LEU A 265 -5.17 12.90 -15.04
N PHE A 266 -5.77 14.10 -15.13
CA PHE A 266 -5.11 15.34 -14.75
C PHE A 266 -4.68 15.33 -13.28
N LEU A 267 -5.56 14.92 -12.38
CA LEU A 267 -5.23 14.80 -10.95
C LEU A 267 -4.16 13.74 -10.69
N GLY A 268 -4.10 12.68 -11.46
CA GLY A 268 -3.05 11.68 -11.40
C GLY A 268 -1.68 12.28 -11.70
N ILE A 269 -1.59 13.06 -12.78
CA ILE A 269 -0.36 13.74 -13.18
C ILE A 269 0.06 14.77 -12.13
N VAL A 270 -0.84 15.65 -11.71
CA VAL A 270 -0.57 16.68 -10.69
C VAL A 270 -0.23 16.03 -9.34
N GLY A 271 -0.90 14.93 -8.99
CA GLY A 271 -0.66 14.19 -7.75
C GLY A 271 0.72 13.57 -7.66
N ASP A 272 1.28 13.13 -8.77
CA ASP A 272 2.64 12.59 -8.81
C ASP A 272 3.72 13.64 -8.47
N PHE A 273 3.38 14.94 -8.53
CA PHE A 273 4.23 16.03 -8.06
C PHE A 273 3.86 16.50 -6.64
N SER A 274 2.63 16.95 -6.45
CA SER A 274 2.20 17.60 -5.20
C SER A 274 1.91 16.60 -4.07
N PHE A 275 1.11 15.59 -4.32
CA PHE A 275 0.76 14.57 -3.33
C PHE A 275 1.96 13.67 -2.99
N ALA A 276 2.87 13.46 -3.94
CA ALA A 276 4.10 12.72 -3.69
C ALA A 276 5.00 13.42 -2.67
N LEU A 277 5.10 14.76 -2.69
CA LEU A 277 5.85 15.53 -1.68
C LEU A 277 5.24 15.37 -0.28
N PHE A 278 3.92 15.49 -0.19
CA PHE A 278 3.19 15.28 1.05
C PHE A 278 3.44 13.88 1.63
N ARG A 279 3.35 12.83 0.79
CA ARG A 279 3.65 11.45 1.19
C ARG A 279 5.09 11.30 1.66
N THR A 280 6.04 11.82 0.89
CA THR A 280 7.47 11.73 1.22
C THR A 280 7.76 12.33 2.61
N TYR A 281 7.16 13.48 2.92
CA TYR A 281 7.27 14.09 4.25
C TYR A 281 6.71 13.17 5.35
N ALA A 282 5.48 12.67 5.19
CA ALA A 282 4.88 11.75 6.16
C ALA A 282 5.69 10.46 6.33
N GLN A 283 6.25 9.92 5.25
CA GLN A 283 7.10 8.74 5.26
C GLN A 283 8.41 8.97 6.03
N LEU A 284 9.07 10.11 5.85
CA LEU A 284 10.26 10.49 6.61
C LEU A 284 9.96 10.57 8.11
N VAL A 285 8.83 11.17 8.47
CA VAL A 285 8.41 11.22 9.88
C VAL A 285 8.13 9.82 10.43
N GLY A 286 7.55 8.92 9.63
CA GLY A 286 7.37 7.50 10.01
C GLY A 286 8.69 6.81 10.32
N ILE A 287 9.73 7.01 9.51
CA ILE A 287 11.10 6.49 9.77
C ILE A 287 11.68 7.10 11.05
N ILE A 288 11.54 8.41 11.24
CA ILE A 288 12.03 9.10 12.44
C ILE A 288 11.34 8.57 13.71
N ASN A 289 10.04 8.32 13.64
CA ASN A 289 9.29 7.74 14.75
C ASN A 289 9.77 6.32 15.08
N PHE A 290 10.04 5.50 14.05
CA PHE A 290 10.65 4.18 14.23
C PHE A 290 12.01 4.28 14.94
N LEU A 291 12.90 5.17 14.48
CA LEU A 291 14.23 5.35 15.09
C LEU A 291 14.18 5.92 16.53
N ARG A 292 13.08 6.59 16.89
CA ARG A 292 12.85 7.14 18.24
C ARG A 292 12.02 6.25 19.14
N ASP A 293 11.66 5.05 18.69
CA ASP A 293 10.80 4.10 19.42
C ASP A 293 9.49 4.73 19.89
N LYS A 294 8.88 5.55 19.02
CA LYS A 294 7.61 6.21 19.32
C LYS A 294 6.44 5.38 18.85
N ASP A 295 5.64 4.90 19.81
CA ASP A 295 4.38 4.21 19.56
C ASP A 295 3.23 5.20 19.50
N GLU A 296 2.89 5.69 18.32
CA GLU A 296 1.71 6.53 18.15
C GLU A 296 0.63 5.80 17.35
N TRP A 297 -0.30 5.16 18.03
CA TRP A 297 -1.53 4.70 17.40
C TRP A 297 -2.59 5.80 17.43
N ASN A 298 -2.55 6.69 16.44
CA ASN A 298 -3.58 7.72 16.25
C ASN A 298 -4.69 7.20 15.33
N LYS A 299 -5.86 6.85 15.89
CA LYS A 299 -7.07 6.60 15.11
C LYS A 299 -7.63 7.94 14.62
N PHE A 300 -8.08 8.00 13.36
CA PHE A 300 -8.85 9.15 12.87
C PHE A 300 -10.36 8.88 13.04
N GLU A 301 -11.13 9.95 13.26
CA GLU A 301 -12.58 9.89 13.31
C GLU A 301 -13.17 9.62 11.92
N ARG A 302 -14.11 8.70 11.85
CA ARG A 302 -14.85 8.36 10.62
C ARG A 302 -16.20 9.04 10.66
N LYS A 303 -16.61 9.63 9.52
CA LYS A 303 -17.92 10.29 9.38
C LYS A 303 -19.05 9.32 9.03
N GLY A 304 -18.68 8.10 8.63
CA GLY A 304 -19.61 7.07 8.18
C GLY A 304 -20.04 7.23 6.72
N VAL A 305 -20.67 6.17 6.20
CA VAL A 305 -21.22 6.13 4.84
C VAL A 305 -22.71 6.53 4.89
N LYS A 306 -23.18 7.30 3.90
CA LYS A 306 -24.61 7.57 3.78
C LYS A 306 -25.36 6.27 3.50
N THR A 307 -26.21 5.88 4.45
CA THR A 307 -27.17 4.78 4.28
C THR A 307 -28.58 5.34 4.19
N ILE A 308 -29.38 4.85 3.25
CA ILE A 308 -30.80 5.16 3.09
C ILE A 308 -31.59 3.89 3.38
#